data_d857f66580d96c5e18328617b0cb7785
#
_entry.id   d857f66580d96c5e18328617b0cb7785
#
_cell.length_a   1.000
_cell.length_b   1.000
_cell.length_c   1.000
_cell.angle_alpha   90.00
_cell.angle_beta   90.00
_cell.angle_gamma   90.00
#
_symmetry.space_group_name_H-M   'P 1'
#
loop_
_entity.id
_entity.type
_entity.pdbx_description
1 polymer ?
#
loop_
_entity_poly.entity_id
_entity_poly.type
_entity_poly.pdbx_seq_one_letter_code
_entity_poly.pdbx_strand_id
1 'polypeptide(L)'
;MTTFRFNAVTPHPALSPYVATMSVFESSGRLPAEDKKLIVPNANFKLTLTCRNGIVACIGEKTFVQNENELSLSGLIDTPVLLDSMEDAQTGTIIIEFNPLGAYRLFRLSYAEVKNQIVEVSDLFGSRLGELKSQLADAGTLELKSQILQRFLIRQLDKTTPDQIYDYCINRISASKGLITVARLEKETGYSARWLTTKFSEHLGTGPKNLAEIIRFKQFYQAYSTGARPHKLKEHIYEYYHDQSHFIRAFKRFTGCTPTDLQNSTNELATKHYTI
;
A
#
# COMPACT_ATOMS: atom_id res chain seq x y z
N MET A 1 -13.89 8.70 -23.92
CA MET A 1 -13.57 8.84 -22.48
C MET A 1 -12.89 7.56 -22.02
N THR A 2 -11.73 7.66 -21.43
CA THR A 2 -11.03 6.51 -20.84
C THR A 2 -11.84 5.98 -19.67
N THR A 3 -12.17 4.70 -19.68
CA THR A 3 -12.82 4.03 -18.56
C THR A 3 -11.79 3.21 -17.82
N PHE A 4 -11.79 3.29 -16.49
CA PHE A 4 -10.95 2.45 -15.64
C PHE A 4 -11.72 1.94 -14.43
N ARG A 5 -11.29 0.80 -13.93
CA ARG A 5 -11.93 0.14 -12.79
C ARG A 5 -10.95 -0.69 -11.99
N PHE A 6 -11.31 -0.94 -10.74
CA PHE A 6 -10.71 -1.94 -9.88
C PHE A 6 -11.74 -3.05 -9.64
N ASN A 7 -11.38 -4.27 -9.96
CA ASN A 7 -12.19 -5.45 -9.68
C ASN A 7 -11.60 -6.17 -8.47
N ALA A 8 -12.36 -6.27 -7.39
CA ALA A 8 -11.91 -6.98 -6.18
C ALA A 8 -11.71 -8.47 -6.49
N VAL A 9 -10.64 -9.04 -5.93
CA VAL A 9 -10.35 -10.48 -5.96
C VAL A 9 -10.32 -10.97 -4.51
N THR A 10 -11.03 -12.05 -4.23
CA THR A 10 -11.03 -12.64 -2.88
C THR A 10 -9.71 -13.36 -2.63
N PRO A 11 -8.93 -12.96 -1.61
CA PRO A 11 -7.73 -13.69 -1.22
C PRO A 11 -8.05 -15.09 -0.71
N HIS A 12 -7.14 -16.03 -0.95
CA HIS A 12 -7.24 -17.36 -0.35
C HIS A 12 -7.28 -17.25 1.19
N PRO A 13 -8.10 -18.06 1.91
CA PRO A 13 -8.25 -17.96 3.38
C PRO A 13 -6.94 -17.93 4.16
N ALA A 14 -5.93 -18.70 3.74
CA ALA A 14 -4.60 -18.68 4.37
C ALA A 14 -3.87 -17.32 4.26
N LEU A 15 -4.21 -16.49 3.28
CA LEU A 15 -3.63 -15.17 3.07
C LEU A 15 -4.43 -14.04 3.72
N SER A 16 -5.70 -14.28 4.09
CA SER A 16 -6.60 -13.25 4.63
C SER A 16 -6.05 -12.49 5.84
N PRO A 17 -5.25 -13.07 6.77
CA PRO A 17 -4.65 -12.30 7.87
C PRO A 17 -3.57 -11.32 7.42
N TYR A 18 -3.01 -11.49 6.23
CA TYR A 18 -1.81 -10.81 5.73
C TYR A 18 -2.07 -9.89 4.55
N VAL A 19 -3.11 -10.20 3.76
CA VAL A 19 -3.53 -9.43 2.58
C VAL A 19 -4.65 -8.49 2.97
N ALA A 20 -4.42 -7.18 2.82
CA ALA A 20 -5.43 -6.16 3.09
C ALA A 20 -6.46 -6.09 1.95
N THR A 21 -5.98 -6.08 0.69
CA THR A 21 -6.81 -6.09 -0.51
C THR A 21 -6.10 -6.85 -1.63
N MET A 22 -6.88 -7.42 -2.52
CA MET A 22 -6.40 -7.95 -3.81
C MET A 22 -7.36 -7.50 -4.89
N SER A 23 -6.83 -6.93 -5.96
CA SER A 23 -7.64 -6.40 -7.05
C SER A 23 -6.95 -6.52 -8.40
N VAL A 24 -7.76 -6.39 -9.45
CA VAL A 24 -7.31 -6.19 -10.82
C VAL A 24 -7.68 -4.78 -11.24
N PHE A 25 -6.69 -3.98 -11.55
CA PHE A 25 -6.85 -2.69 -12.19
C PHE A 25 -6.90 -2.88 -13.71
N GLU A 26 -7.88 -2.29 -14.35
CA GLU A 26 -8.02 -2.26 -15.81
C GLU A 26 -8.35 -0.84 -16.27
N SER A 27 -7.76 -0.43 -17.39
CA SER A 27 -8.07 0.83 -18.04
C SER A 27 -8.10 0.63 -19.56
N SER A 28 -8.95 1.39 -20.26
CA SER A 28 -9.06 1.35 -21.73
C SER A 28 -8.04 2.26 -22.45
N GLY A 29 -7.26 3.02 -21.69
CA GLY A 29 -6.25 3.97 -22.17
C GLY A 29 -5.63 4.69 -20.99
N ARG A 30 -4.91 5.83 -21.24
CA ARG A 30 -4.38 6.68 -20.20
C ARG A 30 -5.48 7.17 -19.26
N LEU A 31 -5.14 7.34 -17.99
CA LEU A 31 -6.05 7.95 -17.03
C LEU A 31 -6.36 9.40 -17.44
N PRO A 32 -7.59 9.91 -17.18
CA PRO A 32 -7.98 11.26 -17.57
C PRO A 32 -6.97 12.31 -17.12
N ALA A 33 -6.69 13.29 -17.97
CA ALA A 33 -5.68 14.33 -17.67
C ALA A 33 -6.11 15.22 -16.49
N GLU A 34 -7.42 15.40 -16.30
CA GLU A 34 -8.02 16.16 -15.19
C GLU A 34 -7.98 15.42 -13.86
N ASP A 35 -7.76 14.09 -13.86
CA ASP A 35 -7.61 13.31 -12.64
C ASP A 35 -6.24 13.55 -12.02
N LYS A 36 -6.18 13.83 -10.72
CA LYS A 36 -4.90 13.98 -9.99
C LYS A 36 -4.08 12.70 -9.96
N LYS A 37 -4.70 11.55 -10.15
CA LYS A 37 -4.05 10.22 -10.16
C LYS A 37 -3.26 9.95 -8.88
N LEU A 38 -3.72 10.57 -7.78
CA LEU A 38 -3.04 10.57 -6.50
C LEU A 38 -3.49 9.38 -5.65
N ILE A 39 -2.54 8.55 -5.24
CA ILE A 39 -2.71 7.54 -4.21
C ILE A 39 -1.95 7.99 -2.97
N VAL A 40 -2.62 8.03 -1.83
CA VAL A 40 -2.01 8.40 -0.56
C VAL A 40 -1.45 7.17 0.19
N PRO A 41 -0.50 7.36 1.11
CA PRO A 41 0.00 6.30 1.97
C PRO A 41 -1.12 5.61 2.75
N ASN A 42 -1.12 4.27 2.75
CA ASN A 42 -2.13 3.46 3.43
C ASN A 42 -1.54 2.39 4.38
N ALA A 43 -0.24 2.48 4.65
CA ALA A 43 0.55 1.53 5.44
C ALA A 43 0.69 0.12 4.83
N ASN A 44 0.24 -0.10 3.61
CA ASN A 44 0.34 -1.38 2.92
C ASN A 44 1.56 -1.42 2.01
N PHE A 45 2.14 -2.61 1.88
CA PHE A 45 3.08 -2.95 0.83
C PHE A 45 2.30 -3.47 -0.37
N LYS A 46 2.84 -3.36 -1.58
CA LYS A 46 2.12 -3.79 -2.77
C LYS A 46 2.99 -4.69 -3.62
N LEU A 47 2.48 -5.88 -3.95
CA LEU A 47 2.99 -6.71 -5.03
C LEU A 47 2.13 -6.42 -6.25
N THR A 48 2.76 -5.98 -7.32
CA THR A 48 2.10 -5.55 -8.56
C THR A 48 2.63 -6.38 -9.72
N LEU A 49 1.74 -7.05 -10.44
CA LEU A 49 2.05 -7.69 -11.73
C LEU A 49 1.37 -6.89 -12.84
N THR A 50 2.15 -6.22 -13.66
CA THR A 50 1.66 -5.58 -14.89
C THR A 50 1.47 -6.66 -15.96
N CYS A 51 0.24 -6.92 -16.35
CA CYS A 51 -0.08 -8.01 -17.29
C CYS A 51 -0.29 -7.52 -18.72
N ARG A 52 -0.54 -6.21 -18.87
CA ARG A 52 -0.78 -5.56 -20.15
C ARG A 52 -0.48 -4.09 -20.03
N ASN A 53 0.31 -3.52 -20.96
CA ASN A 53 0.85 -2.17 -20.90
C ASN A 53 1.67 -1.97 -19.61
N GLY A 54 2.44 -0.91 -19.51
CA GLY A 54 3.17 -0.54 -18.30
C GLY A 54 2.41 0.46 -17.44
N ILE A 55 2.87 0.63 -16.21
CA ILE A 55 2.44 1.73 -15.34
C ILE A 55 3.64 2.57 -14.91
N VAL A 56 3.42 3.85 -14.73
CA VAL A 56 4.40 4.81 -14.23
C VAL A 56 3.95 5.29 -12.86
N ALA A 57 4.84 5.24 -11.88
CA ALA A 57 4.60 5.74 -10.54
C ALA A 57 5.64 6.81 -10.19
N CYS A 58 5.19 7.99 -9.75
CA CYS A 58 6.06 9.03 -9.23
C CYS A 58 5.94 9.08 -7.71
N ILE A 59 7.05 8.94 -6.98
CA ILE A 59 7.15 8.99 -5.52
C ILE A 59 8.18 10.07 -5.16
N GLY A 60 7.72 11.23 -4.70
CA GLY A 60 8.58 12.40 -4.56
C GLY A 60 9.16 12.81 -5.91
N GLU A 61 10.48 12.90 -6.01
CA GLU A 61 11.19 13.24 -7.25
C GLU A 61 11.57 12.02 -8.11
N LYS A 62 11.28 10.82 -7.64
CA LYS A 62 11.63 9.57 -8.33
C LYS A 62 10.49 9.08 -9.20
N THR A 63 10.83 8.66 -10.41
CA THR A 63 9.91 7.98 -11.33
C THR A 63 10.28 6.51 -11.44
N PHE A 64 9.29 5.66 -11.26
CA PHE A 64 9.39 4.21 -11.41
C PHE A 64 8.54 3.78 -12.59
N VAL A 65 9.14 3.04 -13.51
CA VAL A 65 8.45 2.44 -14.64
C VAL A 65 8.35 0.94 -14.38
N GLN A 66 7.14 0.42 -14.44
CA GLN A 66 6.86 -1.01 -14.33
C GLN A 66 6.40 -1.48 -15.71
N ASN A 67 7.23 -2.27 -16.37
CA ASN A 67 6.97 -2.74 -17.73
C ASN A 67 5.94 -3.88 -17.74
N GLU A 68 5.42 -4.17 -18.91
CA GLU A 68 4.54 -5.33 -19.10
C GLU A 68 5.24 -6.64 -18.69
N ASN A 69 4.50 -7.53 -18.02
CA ASN A 69 4.97 -8.79 -17.43
C ASN A 69 6.01 -8.63 -16.30
N GLU A 70 6.18 -7.43 -15.77
CA GLU A 70 7.03 -7.17 -14.62
C GLU A 70 6.27 -7.41 -13.31
N LEU A 71 6.92 -8.12 -12.39
CA LEU A 71 6.46 -8.33 -11.02
C LEU A 71 7.30 -7.44 -10.09
N SER A 72 6.67 -6.42 -9.51
CA SER A 72 7.31 -5.41 -8.68
C SER A 72 6.79 -5.42 -7.26
N LEU A 73 7.64 -5.09 -6.30
CA LEU A 73 7.28 -4.87 -4.89
C LEU A 73 7.47 -3.40 -4.53
N SER A 74 6.40 -2.75 -4.10
CA SER A 74 6.47 -1.46 -3.43
C SER A 74 6.65 -1.66 -1.94
N GLY A 75 7.70 -1.08 -1.37
CA GLY A 75 7.90 -1.01 0.08
C GLY A 75 6.86 -0.11 0.76
N LEU A 76 7.04 0.14 2.06
CA LEU A 76 6.22 1.13 2.73
C LEU A 76 6.44 2.51 2.10
N ILE A 77 5.36 3.09 1.61
CA ILE A 77 5.37 4.45 1.06
C ILE A 77 4.73 5.37 2.10
N ASP A 78 5.42 6.45 2.48
CA ASP A 78 4.97 7.46 3.43
C ASP A 78 4.88 8.88 2.83
N THR A 79 4.87 8.96 1.49
CA THR A 79 4.68 10.15 0.68
C THR A 79 3.62 9.90 -0.38
N PRO A 80 3.04 10.94 -1.02
CA PRO A 80 2.07 10.75 -2.09
C PRO A 80 2.68 10.01 -3.29
N VAL A 81 1.84 9.22 -3.98
CA VAL A 81 2.19 8.53 -5.22
C VAL A 81 1.28 9.04 -6.34
N LEU A 82 1.85 9.45 -7.45
CA LEU A 82 1.10 9.72 -8.67
C LEU A 82 1.25 8.51 -9.60
N LEU A 83 0.13 8.01 -10.10
CA LEU A 83 0.10 6.82 -10.98
C LEU A 83 -0.48 7.18 -12.35
N ASP A 84 0.13 6.66 -13.42
CA ASP A 84 -0.46 6.72 -14.77
C ASP A 84 -0.15 5.43 -15.56
N SER A 85 -0.89 5.22 -16.65
CA SER A 85 -0.55 4.22 -17.64
C SER A 85 0.66 4.69 -18.45
N MET A 86 1.54 3.77 -18.82
CA MET A 86 2.75 4.09 -19.58
C MET A 86 2.40 4.62 -20.97
N GLU A 87 1.46 3.97 -21.65
CA GLU A 87 0.98 4.33 -22.97
C GLU A 87 -0.54 4.50 -22.97
N ASP A 88 -1.08 5.16 -24.00
CA ASP A 88 -2.52 5.27 -24.22
C ASP A 88 -3.06 3.97 -24.87
N ALA A 89 -2.99 2.91 -24.08
CA ALA A 89 -3.39 1.57 -24.46
C ALA A 89 -4.11 0.87 -23.28
N GLN A 90 -4.75 -0.26 -23.59
CA GLN A 90 -5.40 -1.06 -22.55
C GLN A 90 -4.38 -1.52 -21.52
N THR A 91 -4.63 -1.17 -20.25
CA THR A 91 -3.80 -1.56 -19.11
C THR A 91 -4.50 -2.64 -18.30
N GLY A 92 -3.74 -3.63 -17.84
CA GLY A 92 -4.21 -4.68 -16.96
C GLY A 92 -3.17 -5.02 -15.91
N THR A 93 -3.49 -4.81 -14.62
CA THR A 93 -2.53 -4.96 -13.52
C THR A 93 -3.17 -5.68 -12.35
N ILE A 94 -2.52 -6.72 -11.84
CA ILE A 94 -2.91 -7.38 -10.59
C ILE A 94 -2.18 -6.69 -9.45
N ILE A 95 -2.92 -6.27 -8.43
CA ILE A 95 -2.40 -5.58 -7.25
C ILE A 95 -2.78 -6.37 -6.01
N ILE A 96 -1.78 -6.75 -5.21
CA ILE A 96 -1.96 -7.42 -3.92
C ILE A 96 -1.36 -6.51 -2.86
N GLU A 97 -2.19 -5.99 -1.97
CA GLU A 97 -1.76 -5.14 -0.86
C GLU A 97 -1.62 -5.96 0.40
N PHE A 98 -0.45 -5.93 1.01
CA PHE A 98 -0.16 -6.57 2.28
C PHE A 98 -0.24 -5.56 3.41
N ASN A 99 -0.94 -5.92 4.48
CA ASN A 99 -0.84 -5.18 5.72
C ASN A 99 0.59 -5.29 6.33
N PRO A 100 0.94 -4.51 7.35
CA PRO A 100 2.30 -4.53 7.93
C PRO A 100 2.76 -5.91 8.43
N LEU A 101 1.85 -6.78 8.86
CA LEU A 101 2.18 -8.16 9.22
C LEU A 101 2.49 -9.00 7.98
N GLY A 102 1.70 -8.84 6.93
CA GLY A 102 1.83 -9.62 5.70
C GLY A 102 3.15 -9.37 4.99
N ALA A 103 3.59 -8.11 4.91
CA ALA A 103 4.86 -7.78 4.28
C ALA A 103 6.02 -8.55 4.93
N TYR A 104 6.19 -8.41 6.23
CA TYR A 104 7.24 -9.07 7.00
C TYR A 104 7.13 -10.61 6.97
N ARG A 105 5.91 -11.17 6.94
CA ARG A 105 5.68 -12.61 6.94
C ARG A 105 5.91 -13.27 5.58
N LEU A 106 5.74 -12.53 4.49
CA LEU A 106 5.83 -13.05 3.12
C LEU A 106 7.19 -12.80 2.47
N PHE A 107 7.88 -11.72 2.88
CA PHE A 107 9.12 -11.31 2.24
C PHE A 107 10.22 -11.12 3.29
N ARG A 108 11.41 -11.69 3.05
CA ARG A 108 12.61 -11.50 3.89
C ARG A 108 13.49 -10.45 3.23
N LEU A 109 13.26 -9.19 3.57
CA LEU A 109 13.90 -8.04 2.94
C LEU A 109 14.54 -7.12 3.96
N SER A 110 15.48 -6.30 3.51
CA SER A 110 15.88 -5.06 4.19
C SER A 110 14.82 -4.00 3.92
N TYR A 111 13.81 -3.90 4.79
CA TYR A 111 12.66 -3.00 4.58
C TYR A 111 13.04 -1.52 4.58
N ALA A 112 14.16 -1.16 5.23
CA ALA A 112 14.69 0.20 5.19
C ALA A 112 15.16 0.59 3.77
N GLU A 113 15.69 -0.37 3.00
CA GLU A 113 16.18 -0.13 1.63
C GLU A 113 15.04 0.01 0.61
N VAL A 114 13.91 -0.66 0.85
CA VAL A 114 12.74 -0.59 -0.05
C VAL A 114 11.72 0.47 0.34
N LYS A 115 11.96 1.22 1.41
CA LYS A 115 11.06 2.32 1.80
C LYS A 115 11.03 3.40 0.72
N ASN A 116 9.81 3.83 0.32
CA ASN A 116 9.59 4.77 -0.77
C ASN A 116 10.26 4.35 -2.08
N GLN A 117 10.34 3.03 -2.31
CA GLN A 117 10.87 2.44 -3.53
C GLN A 117 9.84 1.47 -4.13
N ILE A 118 9.96 1.29 -5.45
CA ILE A 118 9.38 0.18 -6.18
C ILE A 118 10.56 -0.58 -6.79
N VAL A 119 10.66 -1.86 -6.51
CA VAL A 119 11.77 -2.71 -6.94
C VAL A 119 11.25 -3.92 -7.70
N GLU A 120 11.95 -4.37 -8.72
CA GLU A 120 11.59 -5.62 -9.38
C GLU A 120 11.82 -6.80 -8.43
N VAL A 121 10.86 -7.72 -8.36
CA VAL A 121 10.94 -8.87 -7.44
C VAL A 121 12.12 -9.80 -7.79
N SER A 122 12.57 -9.81 -9.04
CA SER A 122 13.78 -10.53 -9.46
C SER A 122 15.05 -10.03 -8.79
N ASP A 123 15.14 -8.74 -8.48
CA ASP A 123 16.30 -8.16 -7.79
C ASP A 123 16.38 -8.64 -6.33
N LEU A 124 15.23 -9.01 -5.76
CA LEU A 124 15.13 -9.48 -4.37
C LEU A 124 15.33 -10.99 -4.22
N PHE A 125 14.88 -11.77 -5.17
CA PHE A 125 14.83 -13.25 -5.07
C PHE A 125 15.73 -13.98 -6.08
N GLY A 126 16.28 -13.27 -7.06
CA GLY A 126 17.17 -13.83 -8.08
C GLY A 126 16.53 -14.97 -8.86
N SER A 127 17.32 -16.02 -9.16
CA SER A 127 16.90 -17.19 -9.94
C SER A 127 15.76 -18.02 -9.31
N ARG A 128 15.46 -17.82 -8.02
CA ARG A 128 14.38 -18.55 -7.32
C ARG A 128 12.97 -18.23 -7.86
N LEU A 129 12.85 -17.20 -8.68
CA LEU A 129 11.57 -16.81 -9.32
C LEU A 129 11.40 -17.36 -10.73
N GLY A 130 12.37 -18.09 -11.28
CA GLY A 130 12.30 -18.59 -12.65
C GLY A 130 11.04 -19.40 -12.93
N GLU A 131 10.69 -20.32 -12.03
CA GLU A 131 9.44 -21.11 -12.14
C GLU A 131 8.20 -20.24 -12.07
N LEU A 132 8.15 -19.26 -11.15
CA LEU A 132 7.02 -18.34 -11.03
C LEU A 132 6.84 -17.49 -12.28
N LYS A 133 7.95 -16.93 -12.82
CA LYS A 133 7.92 -16.12 -14.05
C LYS A 133 7.42 -16.95 -15.23
N SER A 134 7.90 -18.19 -15.39
CA SER A 134 7.42 -19.11 -16.44
C SER A 134 5.93 -19.38 -16.30
N GLN A 135 5.45 -19.76 -15.11
CA GLN A 135 4.04 -20.03 -14.87
C GLN A 135 3.15 -18.79 -15.15
N LEU A 136 3.62 -17.59 -14.80
CA LEU A 136 2.90 -16.34 -15.06
C LEU A 136 2.88 -15.99 -16.55
N ALA A 137 3.96 -16.27 -17.29
CA ALA A 137 4.03 -16.05 -18.72
C ALA A 137 3.08 -16.99 -19.50
N ASP A 138 3.01 -18.25 -19.09
CA ASP A 138 2.14 -19.26 -19.71
C ASP A 138 0.64 -19.07 -19.37
N ALA A 139 0.34 -18.29 -18.33
CA ALA A 139 -1.05 -18.07 -17.90
C ALA A 139 -1.76 -17.07 -18.81
N GLY A 140 -2.78 -17.53 -19.53
CA GLY A 140 -3.51 -16.74 -20.51
C GLY A 140 -4.54 -15.75 -19.92
N THR A 141 -4.92 -15.86 -18.63
CA THR A 141 -5.93 -15.00 -18.01
C THR A 141 -5.44 -14.36 -16.72
N LEU A 142 -6.04 -13.20 -16.36
CA LEU A 142 -5.75 -12.51 -15.11
C LEU A 142 -6.13 -13.35 -13.88
N GLU A 143 -7.20 -14.12 -13.97
CA GLU A 143 -7.67 -15.04 -12.92
C GLU A 143 -6.63 -16.12 -12.66
N LEU A 144 -6.09 -16.74 -13.69
CA LEU A 144 -5.06 -17.78 -13.55
C LEU A 144 -3.76 -17.19 -12.99
N LYS A 145 -3.34 -16.02 -13.47
CA LYS A 145 -2.19 -15.29 -12.92
C LYS A 145 -2.39 -14.98 -11.44
N SER A 146 -3.59 -14.51 -11.05
CA SER A 146 -3.96 -14.26 -9.66
C SER A 146 -3.85 -15.50 -8.77
N GLN A 147 -4.32 -16.66 -9.26
CA GLN A 147 -4.22 -17.94 -8.54
C GLN A 147 -2.76 -18.41 -8.38
N ILE A 148 -1.94 -18.24 -9.42
CA ILE A 148 -0.51 -18.56 -9.38
C ILE A 148 0.20 -17.71 -8.32
N LEU A 149 -0.04 -16.39 -8.29
CA LEU A 149 0.50 -15.48 -7.28
C LEU A 149 0.08 -15.89 -5.87
N GLN A 150 -1.19 -16.22 -5.64
CA GLN A 150 -1.66 -16.66 -4.33
C GLN A 150 -0.97 -17.96 -3.88
N ARG A 151 -0.83 -18.95 -4.75
CA ARG A 151 -0.09 -20.20 -4.43
C ARG A 151 1.37 -19.92 -4.10
N PHE A 152 2.02 -19.03 -4.83
CA PHE A 152 3.39 -18.60 -4.52
C PHE A 152 3.46 -17.98 -3.12
N LEU A 153 2.57 -17.05 -2.78
CA LEU A 153 2.53 -16.37 -1.48
C LEU A 153 2.27 -17.34 -0.32
N ILE A 154 1.37 -18.30 -0.48
CA ILE A 154 1.12 -19.34 0.54
C ILE A 154 2.40 -20.11 0.86
N ARG A 155 3.17 -20.51 -0.16
CA ARG A 155 4.46 -21.19 0.03
C ARG A 155 5.51 -20.32 0.74
N GLN A 156 5.39 -18.98 0.71
CA GLN A 156 6.29 -18.10 1.46
C GLN A 156 5.95 -18.03 2.94
N LEU A 157 4.67 -18.11 3.31
CA LEU A 157 4.24 -18.08 4.71
C LEU A 157 4.89 -19.17 5.57
N ASP A 158 5.05 -20.38 5.01
CA ASP A 158 5.62 -21.52 5.71
C ASP A 158 7.11 -21.36 6.07
N LYS A 159 7.78 -20.34 5.48
CA LYS A 159 9.22 -20.11 5.64
C LYS A 159 9.58 -19.06 6.69
N THR A 160 8.60 -18.43 7.33
CA THR A 160 8.83 -17.32 8.24
C THR A 160 8.37 -17.60 9.66
N THR A 161 9.23 -17.25 10.64
CA THR A 161 8.87 -17.33 12.06
C THR A 161 8.20 -16.02 12.52
N PRO A 162 7.08 -16.07 13.27
CA PRO A 162 6.46 -14.88 13.84
C PRO A 162 7.40 -14.15 14.81
N ASP A 163 7.40 -12.82 14.75
CA ASP A 163 7.96 -11.97 15.80
C ASP A 163 6.82 -11.49 16.70
N GLN A 164 6.68 -12.14 17.86
CA GLN A 164 5.54 -11.92 18.75
C GLN A 164 5.40 -10.47 19.22
N ILE A 165 6.52 -9.78 19.46
CA ILE A 165 6.49 -8.39 19.93
C ILE A 165 6.11 -7.45 18.80
N TYR A 166 6.67 -7.65 17.60
CA TYR A 166 6.28 -6.88 16.43
C TYR A 166 4.81 -7.09 16.09
N ASP A 167 4.36 -8.35 16.02
CA ASP A 167 2.97 -8.73 15.73
C ASP A 167 2.01 -8.10 16.75
N TYR A 168 2.36 -8.15 18.05
CA TYR A 168 1.60 -7.50 19.10
C TYR A 168 1.48 -5.98 18.86
N CYS A 169 2.60 -5.30 18.63
CA CYS A 169 2.62 -3.86 18.42
C CYS A 169 1.82 -3.44 17.17
N ILE A 170 1.95 -4.17 16.05
CA ILE A 170 1.17 -3.91 14.83
C ILE A 170 -0.34 -4.04 15.10
N ASN A 171 -0.74 -5.10 15.81
CA ASN A 171 -2.15 -5.31 16.14
C ASN A 171 -2.67 -4.17 17.06
N ARG A 172 -1.87 -3.71 18.03
CA ARG A 172 -2.25 -2.59 18.92
C ARG A 172 -2.39 -1.27 18.15
N ILE A 173 -1.44 -0.96 17.25
CA ILE A 173 -1.50 0.23 16.41
C ILE A 173 -2.73 0.19 15.50
N SER A 174 -2.98 -0.94 14.86
CA SER A 174 -4.12 -1.13 13.95
C SER A 174 -5.46 -1.04 14.69
N ALA A 175 -5.61 -1.76 15.81
CA ALA A 175 -6.84 -1.75 16.62
C ALA A 175 -7.17 -0.37 17.20
N SER A 176 -6.13 0.42 17.54
CA SER A 176 -6.31 1.82 17.98
C SER A 176 -6.51 2.81 16.83
N LYS A 177 -6.54 2.36 15.57
CA LYS A 177 -6.57 3.22 14.38
C LYS A 177 -5.44 4.26 14.37
N GLY A 178 -4.26 3.88 14.90
CA GLY A 178 -3.09 4.76 15.01
C GLY A 178 -3.13 5.76 16.18
N LEU A 179 -4.04 5.62 17.12
CA LEU A 179 -4.13 6.52 18.29
C LEU A 179 -3.20 6.12 19.45
N ILE A 180 -2.74 4.87 19.49
CA ILE A 180 -1.81 4.42 20.52
C ILE A 180 -0.48 5.16 20.44
N THR A 181 0.05 5.56 21.59
CA THR A 181 1.36 6.23 21.66
C THR A 181 2.49 5.22 21.79
N VAL A 182 3.71 5.60 21.38
CA VAL A 182 4.90 4.77 21.57
C VAL A 182 5.14 4.51 23.06
N ALA A 183 4.95 5.49 23.94
CA ALA A 183 5.05 5.33 25.39
C ALA A 183 4.06 4.27 25.93
N ARG A 184 2.89 4.14 25.34
CA ARG A 184 1.94 3.08 25.72
C ARG A 184 2.43 1.71 25.26
N LEU A 185 3.00 1.61 24.06
CA LEU A 185 3.63 0.37 23.58
C LEU A 185 4.81 -0.04 24.47
N GLU A 186 5.68 0.90 24.88
CA GLU A 186 6.77 0.62 25.83
C GLU A 186 6.22 0.02 27.13
N LYS A 187 5.19 0.63 27.70
CA LYS A 187 4.57 0.15 28.95
C LYS A 187 3.96 -1.25 28.79
N GLU A 188 3.33 -1.52 27.64
CA GLU A 188 2.65 -2.80 27.42
C GLU A 188 3.62 -3.93 27.08
N THR A 189 4.75 -3.63 26.41
CA THR A 189 5.70 -4.65 25.95
C THR A 189 6.92 -4.81 26.87
N GLY A 190 7.22 -3.80 27.67
CA GLY A 190 8.45 -3.74 28.48
C GLY A 190 9.71 -3.37 27.68
N TYR A 191 9.60 -3.12 26.38
CA TYR A 191 10.73 -2.71 25.53
C TYR A 191 10.77 -1.18 25.36
N SER A 192 11.99 -0.61 25.29
CA SER A 192 12.16 0.83 25.11
C SER A 192 11.72 1.32 23.72
N ALA A 193 11.36 2.61 23.61
CA ALA A 193 11.02 3.26 22.34
C ALA A 193 12.12 3.10 21.28
N ARG A 194 13.40 3.15 21.72
CA ARG A 194 14.54 2.94 20.84
C ARG A 194 14.54 1.51 20.25
N TRP A 195 14.36 0.51 21.11
CA TRP A 195 14.30 -0.89 20.67
C TRP A 195 13.12 -1.13 19.72
N LEU A 196 11.93 -0.65 20.08
CA LEU A 196 10.74 -0.74 19.20
C LEU A 196 10.99 -0.06 17.85
N THR A 197 11.63 1.11 17.83
CA THR A 197 11.95 1.83 16.58
C THR A 197 12.91 1.03 15.72
N THR A 198 13.95 0.41 16.29
CA THR A 198 14.88 -0.46 15.56
C THR A 198 14.15 -1.67 14.99
N LYS A 199 13.35 -2.36 15.81
CA LYS A 199 12.57 -3.53 15.39
C LYS A 199 11.60 -3.21 14.24
N PHE A 200 10.90 -2.09 14.34
CA PHE A 200 10.00 -1.63 13.27
C PHE A 200 10.75 -1.23 12.00
N SER A 201 11.93 -0.61 12.13
CA SER A 201 12.78 -0.28 10.99
C SER A 201 13.23 -1.54 10.24
N GLU A 202 13.58 -2.60 10.97
CA GLU A 202 13.97 -3.90 10.40
C GLU A 202 12.82 -4.60 9.64
N HIS A 203 11.61 -4.55 10.17
CA HIS A 203 10.46 -5.32 9.64
C HIS A 203 9.51 -4.50 8.75
N LEU A 204 9.64 -3.17 8.74
CA LEU A 204 8.71 -2.27 8.06
C LEU A 204 9.39 -1.12 7.32
N GLY A 205 10.68 -0.85 7.60
CA GLY A 205 11.39 0.30 7.05
C GLY A 205 11.04 1.65 7.72
N THR A 206 10.26 1.63 8.82
CA THR A 206 9.89 2.87 9.53
C THR A 206 9.61 2.59 11.00
N GLY A 207 9.56 3.64 11.84
CA GLY A 207 9.24 3.48 13.26
C GLY A 207 7.72 3.39 13.54
N PRO A 208 7.33 2.92 14.75
CA PRO A 208 5.93 2.73 15.14
C PRO A 208 5.12 4.03 15.13
N LYS A 209 5.74 5.17 15.44
CA LYS A 209 5.10 6.48 15.40
C LYS A 209 4.65 6.84 13.98
N ASN A 210 5.54 6.68 12.99
CA ASN A 210 5.22 6.99 11.59
C ASN A 210 4.13 6.06 11.04
N LEU A 211 4.19 4.75 11.36
CA LEU A 211 3.13 3.82 11.02
C LEU A 211 1.78 4.26 11.60
N ALA A 212 1.74 4.65 12.87
CA ALA A 212 0.53 5.13 13.52
C ALA A 212 -0.03 6.41 12.84
N GLU A 213 0.85 7.33 12.41
CA GLU A 213 0.46 8.54 11.67
C GLU A 213 -0.16 8.19 10.30
N ILE A 214 0.42 7.25 9.56
CA ILE A 214 -0.11 6.79 8.25
C ILE A 214 -1.48 6.14 8.44
N ILE A 215 -1.62 5.23 9.42
CA ILE A 215 -2.88 4.54 9.69
C ILE A 215 -3.97 5.55 10.08
N ARG A 216 -3.64 6.55 10.90
CA ARG A 216 -4.55 7.61 11.31
C ARG A 216 -5.01 8.45 10.12
N PHE A 217 -4.09 8.85 9.25
CA PHE A 217 -4.41 9.58 8.04
C PHE A 217 -5.28 8.75 7.09
N LYS A 218 -5.00 7.46 6.94
CA LYS A 218 -5.82 6.53 6.14
C LYS A 218 -7.28 6.54 6.56
N GLN A 219 -7.59 6.56 7.88
CA GLN A 219 -8.97 6.61 8.36
C GLN A 219 -9.71 7.85 7.85
N PHE A 220 -9.08 9.01 7.96
CA PHE A 220 -9.63 10.26 7.44
C PHE A 220 -9.79 10.21 5.91
N TYR A 221 -8.72 9.82 5.20
CA TYR A 221 -8.70 9.88 3.74
C TYR A 221 -9.68 8.89 3.11
N GLN A 222 -9.87 7.74 3.69
CA GLN A 222 -10.87 6.76 3.25
C GLN A 222 -12.30 7.34 3.35
N ALA A 223 -12.63 7.98 4.47
CA ALA A 223 -13.92 8.66 4.61
C ALA A 223 -14.06 9.82 3.60
N TYR A 224 -12.99 10.59 3.38
CA TYR A 224 -12.96 11.69 2.42
C TYR A 224 -13.19 11.20 0.99
N SER A 225 -12.43 10.21 0.52
CA SER A 225 -12.48 9.69 -0.85
C SER A 225 -13.80 8.98 -1.19
N THR A 226 -14.48 8.43 -0.18
CA THR A 226 -15.80 7.79 -0.33
C THR A 226 -16.98 8.76 -0.17
N GLY A 227 -16.72 10.07 -0.13
CA GLY A 227 -17.76 11.11 -0.14
C GLY A 227 -18.46 11.30 1.20
N ALA A 228 -17.77 11.08 2.33
CA ALA A 228 -18.35 11.37 3.64
C ALA A 228 -18.76 12.85 3.76
N ARG A 229 -19.89 13.11 4.45
CA ARG A 229 -20.43 14.46 4.65
C ARG A 229 -19.43 15.33 5.43
N PRO A 230 -19.39 16.67 5.18
CA PRO A 230 -18.42 17.58 5.81
C PRO A 230 -18.38 17.50 7.34
N HIS A 231 -19.54 17.31 8.02
CA HIS A 231 -19.57 17.19 9.47
C HIS A 231 -18.85 15.92 9.97
N LYS A 232 -19.01 14.78 9.26
CA LYS A 232 -18.29 13.54 9.59
C LYS A 232 -16.79 13.66 9.38
N LEU A 233 -16.35 14.34 8.32
CA LEU A 233 -14.94 14.63 8.10
C LEU A 233 -14.37 15.50 9.22
N LYS A 234 -15.14 16.49 9.69
CA LYS A 234 -14.75 17.32 10.83
C LYS A 234 -14.64 16.50 12.12
N GLU A 235 -15.57 15.60 12.38
CA GLU A 235 -15.50 14.66 13.51
C GLU A 235 -14.23 13.82 13.46
N HIS A 236 -13.89 13.23 12.30
CA HIS A 236 -12.64 12.49 12.10
C HIS A 236 -11.40 13.34 12.38
N ILE A 237 -11.38 14.63 12.00
CA ILE A 237 -10.26 15.50 12.31
C ILE A 237 -10.08 15.61 13.83
N TYR A 238 -11.14 15.86 14.57
CA TYR A 238 -11.07 16.00 16.04
C TYR A 238 -10.83 14.67 16.77
N GLU A 239 -11.26 13.55 16.20
CA GLU A 239 -10.99 12.21 16.76
C GLU A 239 -9.51 11.84 16.64
N TYR A 240 -8.88 12.18 15.51
CA TYR A 240 -7.53 11.67 15.17
C TYR A 240 -6.41 12.71 15.33
N TYR A 241 -6.74 14.01 15.41
CA TYR A 241 -5.72 15.06 15.47
C TYR A 241 -6.00 16.02 16.63
N HIS A 242 -4.90 16.46 17.26
CA HIS A 242 -4.99 17.35 18.41
C HIS A 242 -5.58 18.72 18.06
N ASP A 243 -5.21 19.24 16.87
CA ASP A 243 -5.69 20.52 16.35
C ASP A 243 -5.66 20.54 14.81
N GLN A 244 -6.28 21.57 14.23
CA GLN A 244 -6.37 21.75 12.79
C GLN A 244 -5.00 21.92 12.12
N SER A 245 -4.04 22.57 12.79
CA SER A 245 -2.69 22.76 12.24
C SER A 245 -1.93 21.45 12.14
N HIS A 246 -2.10 20.57 13.13
CA HIS A 246 -1.55 19.21 13.10
C HIS A 246 -2.16 18.40 11.94
N PHE A 247 -3.47 18.48 11.76
CA PHE A 247 -4.15 17.84 10.61
C PHE A 247 -3.64 18.38 9.27
N ILE A 248 -3.56 19.69 9.07
CA ILE A 248 -3.11 20.31 7.81
C ILE A 248 -1.66 19.88 7.47
N ARG A 249 -0.78 19.82 8.46
CA ARG A 249 0.60 19.34 8.26
C ARG A 249 0.63 17.89 7.81
N ALA A 250 -0.12 17.00 8.47
CA ALA A 250 -0.24 15.60 8.09
C ALA A 250 -0.85 15.46 6.68
N PHE A 251 -1.90 16.23 6.39
CA PHE A 251 -2.55 16.23 5.08
C PHE A 251 -1.56 16.60 3.96
N LYS A 252 -0.86 17.72 4.09
CA LYS A 252 0.16 18.15 3.11
C LYS A 252 1.26 17.12 2.93
N ARG A 253 1.72 16.52 4.04
CA ARG A 253 2.75 15.48 3.98
C ARG A 253 2.31 14.28 3.15
N PHE A 254 1.08 13.81 3.34
CA PHE A 254 0.60 12.56 2.74
C PHE A 254 -0.09 12.75 1.38
N THR A 255 -0.50 13.97 1.02
CA THR A 255 -1.16 14.26 -0.27
C THR A 255 -0.34 15.17 -1.19
N GLY A 256 0.66 15.85 -0.66
CA GLY A 256 1.44 16.86 -1.39
C GLY A 256 0.71 18.21 -1.58
N CYS A 257 -0.54 18.35 -1.14
CA CYS A 257 -1.33 19.58 -1.33
C CYS A 257 -2.18 19.91 -0.09
N THR A 258 -2.87 21.06 -0.11
CA THR A 258 -3.79 21.42 0.98
C THR A 258 -5.13 20.69 0.83
N PRO A 259 -5.94 20.59 1.91
CA PRO A 259 -7.31 20.07 1.81
C PRO A 259 -8.14 20.82 0.77
N THR A 260 -8.03 22.16 0.71
CA THR A 260 -8.75 23.00 -0.25
C THR A 260 -8.35 22.71 -1.69
N ASP A 261 -7.06 22.55 -1.96
CA ASP A 261 -6.56 22.23 -3.31
C ASP A 261 -7.06 20.87 -3.79
N LEU A 262 -7.12 19.90 -2.87
CA LEU A 262 -7.64 18.56 -3.20
C LEU A 262 -9.14 18.57 -3.44
N GLN A 263 -9.92 19.33 -2.64
CA GLN A 263 -11.36 19.47 -2.82
C GLN A 263 -11.74 20.09 -4.17
N ASN A 264 -10.92 20.98 -4.69
CA ASN A 264 -11.13 21.65 -5.98
C ASN A 264 -10.60 20.84 -7.18
N SER A 265 -10.24 19.58 -6.98
CA SER A 265 -9.69 18.72 -8.02
C SER A 265 -10.42 17.38 -8.08
N THR A 266 -10.36 16.75 -9.24
CA THR A 266 -10.84 15.37 -9.43
C THR A 266 -9.74 14.38 -9.06
N ASN A 267 -10.08 13.34 -8.29
CA ASN A 267 -9.20 12.21 -8.00
C ASN A 267 -10.03 10.91 -7.98
N GLU A 268 -10.57 10.58 -9.16
CA GLU A 268 -11.44 9.41 -9.34
C GLU A 268 -10.66 8.10 -9.12
N LEU A 269 -9.36 8.11 -9.48
CA LEU A 269 -8.47 6.97 -9.23
C LEU A 269 -8.48 6.56 -7.75
N ALA A 270 -8.29 7.53 -6.85
CA ALA A 270 -8.32 7.26 -5.41
C ALA A 270 -9.71 6.81 -4.96
N THR A 271 -10.77 7.49 -5.42
CA THR A 271 -12.14 7.11 -5.06
C THR A 271 -12.41 5.65 -5.39
N LYS A 272 -12.10 5.21 -6.61
CA LYS A 272 -12.27 3.82 -7.03
C LYS A 272 -11.35 2.85 -6.29
N HIS A 273 -10.11 3.25 -6.01
CA HIS A 273 -9.14 2.43 -5.28
C HIS A 273 -9.56 2.16 -3.81
N TYR A 274 -10.13 3.16 -3.13
CA TYR A 274 -10.52 3.03 -1.72
C TYR A 274 -11.95 2.50 -1.50
N THR A 275 -12.70 2.20 -2.55
CA THR A 275 -14.03 1.59 -2.48
C THR A 275 -14.05 0.07 -2.71
N ILE A 276 -12.88 -0.54 -2.92
CA ILE A 276 -12.71 -1.99 -3.13
C ILE A 276 -12.90 -2.77 -1.83
#